data_de4d888946c099ba19d01dcb819e4cc8
#
_entry.id   de4d888946c099ba19d01dcb819e4cc8
#
_cell.length_a   1.000
_cell.length_b   1.000
_cell.length_c   1.000
_cell.angle_alpha   90.00
_cell.angle_beta   90.00
_cell.angle_gamma   90.00
#
_symmetry.space_group_name_H-M   'P 1'
#
loop_
_entity.id
_entity.type
_entity.pdbx_description
1 polymer ?
#
loop_
_entity_poly.entity_id
_entity_poly.type
_entity_poly.pdbx_seq_one_letter_code
_entity_poly.pdbx_strand_id
1 'polypeptide(L)'
;MRALLHPVIVRELGVVLLKPGKELLSLFGSGRVLIERQPASMSGYQTGRVPDARQPLAENEQLRTFFLNEDVIRAVGGIRGLDYWLLHYGGGKCQNTHGDYHYHEMTVMHHEPGSILLCGYCDNELRDQHTEALAELACRNVIAFVLDSVRISLGMDKAREISLAELSWWAVRAGVTEALPEFAAREALRLPEDSKIGRESDITPGIPATSILAEKVATVDVPDIMAEPLVGVLADPAPPQSFMRRPKRLRWECREYLDWVKTQPCECCQQ
;
A
#
# COMPACT_ATOMS: atom_id res chain seq x y z
N MET A 1 -13.05 0.32 -6.15
CA MET A 1 -13.21 -0.28 -7.50
C MET A 1 -13.64 0.81 -8.47
N ARG A 2 -12.97 0.95 -9.61
CA ARG A 2 -13.25 1.95 -10.67
C ARG A 2 -13.51 1.25 -12.00
N ALA A 3 -14.36 1.83 -12.83
CA ALA A 3 -14.65 1.29 -14.16
C ALA A 3 -14.94 2.41 -15.17
N LEU A 4 -14.54 2.18 -16.40
CA LEU A 4 -14.93 3.00 -17.56
C LEU A 4 -16.09 2.31 -18.25
N LEU A 5 -17.19 3.03 -18.42
CA LEU A 5 -18.39 2.51 -19.05
C LEU A 5 -18.83 3.43 -20.19
N HIS A 6 -19.27 2.83 -21.27
CA HIS A 6 -19.86 3.59 -22.39
C HIS A 6 -21.34 3.84 -22.10
N PRO A 7 -21.77 5.10 -21.97
CA PRO A 7 -23.18 5.42 -21.78
C PRO A 7 -23.96 5.31 -23.11
N VAL A 8 -25.13 4.71 -23.05
CA VAL A 8 -26.13 4.73 -24.12
C VAL A 8 -27.23 5.70 -23.72
N ILE A 9 -27.34 6.81 -24.45
CA ILE A 9 -28.31 7.85 -24.14
C ILE A 9 -29.62 7.55 -24.87
N VAL A 10 -30.70 7.37 -24.11
CA VAL A 10 -32.08 7.24 -24.63
C VAL A 10 -32.76 8.59 -24.42
N ARG A 11 -32.67 9.47 -25.42
CA ARG A 11 -33.13 10.86 -25.31
C ARG A 11 -34.63 10.98 -25.04
N GLU A 12 -35.43 10.12 -25.68
CA GLU A 12 -36.88 10.10 -25.58
C GLU A 12 -37.37 9.82 -24.15
N LEU A 13 -36.60 9.03 -23.40
CA LEU A 13 -36.94 8.66 -22.03
C LEU A 13 -36.17 9.47 -20.98
N GLY A 14 -35.24 10.30 -21.38
CA GLY A 14 -34.33 11.00 -20.45
C GLY A 14 -33.47 10.07 -19.62
N VAL A 15 -33.15 8.88 -20.13
CA VAL A 15 -32.44 7.82 -19.41
C VAL A 15 -31.07 7.55 -20.04
N VAL A 16 -30.11 7.26 -19.19
CA VAL A 16 -28.78 6.78 -19.61
C VAL A 16 -28.63 5.32 -19.15
N LEU A 17 -28.35 4.44 -20.09
CA LEU A 17 -28.10 3.02 -19.83
C LEU A 17 -26.60 2.76 -19.78
N LEU A 18 -26.17 2.06 -18.76
CA LEU A 18 -24.78 1.57 -18.61
C LEU A 18 -24.80 0.03 -18.68
N LYS A 19 -23.82 -0.54 -19.37
CA LYS A 19 -23.63 -1.99 -19.48
C LYS A 19 -22.34 -2.40 -18.73
N PRO A 20 -22.43 -2.65 -17.41
CA PRO A 20 -21.23 -2.93 -16.61
C PRO A 20 -20.62 -4.32 -16.82
N GLY A 21 -21.33 -5.25 -17.46
CA GLY A 21 -20.94 -6.65 -17.47
C GLY A 21 -21.13 -7.33 -16.10
N LYS A 22 -21.02 -8.65 -16.04
CA LYS A 22 -21.28 -9.43 -14.82
C LYS A 22 -20.31 -9.09 -13.68
N GLU A 23 -19.07 -8.81 -13.99
CA GLU A 23 -18.00 -8.53 -13.01
C GLU A 23 -18.19 -7.21 -12.26
N LEU A 24 -18.85 -6.24 -12.89
CA LEU A 24 -19.02 -4.89 -12.35
C LEU A 24 -20.43 -4.65 -11.78
N LEU A 25 -21.32 -5.64 -11.84
CA LEU A 25 -22.68 -5.51 -11.29
C LEU A 25 -22.68 -5.17 -9.79
N SER A 26 -21.69 -5.63 -9.05
CA SER A 26 -21.55 -5.34 -7.63
C SER A 26 -21.38 -3.85 -7.31
N LEU A 27 -20.90 -3.03 -8.27
CA LEU A 27 -20.81 -1.57 -8.12
C LEU A 27 -22.19 -0.91 -8.05
N PHE A 28 -23.22 -1.56 -8.59
CA PHE A 28 -24.58 -1.06 -8.69
C PHE A 28 -25.54 -1.77 -7.72
N GLY A 29 -25.01 -2.63 -6.83
CA GLY A 29 -25.83 -3.51 -5.99
C GLY A 29 -26.65 -2.79 -4.92
N SER A 30 -26.15 -1.72 -4.35
CA SER A 30 -26.87 -0.90 -3.35
C SER A 30 -26.24 0.48 -3.20
N GLY A 31 -27.07 1.49 -2.98
CA GLY A 31 -26.61 2.85 -2.75
C GLY A 31 -26.51 3.71 -4.03
N ARG A 32 -25.86 4.87 -3.87
CA ARG A 32 -25.66 5.83 -4.96
C ARG A 32 -24.32 5.59 -5.63
N VAL A 33 -24.24 5.79 -6.94
CA VAL A 33 -23.02 5.74 -7.74
C VAL A 33 -22.68 7.15 -8.18
N LEU A 34 -21.43 7.56 -7.97
CA LEU A 34 -20.90 8.80 -8.53
C LEU A 34 -20.46 8.56 -9.97
N ILE A 35 -20.91 9.41 -10.89
CA ILE A 35 -20.51 9.36 -12.30
C ILE A 35 -19.70 10.61 -12.61
N GLU A 36 -18.49 10.41 -13.09
CA GLU A 36 -17.56 11.48 -13.49
C GLU A 36 -17.13 11.33 -14.95
N ARG A 37 -16.70 12.43 -15.56
CA ARG A 37 -16.08 12.36 -16.87
C ARG A 37 -14.75 11.63 -16.79
N GLN A 38 -14.46 10.85 -17.82
CA GLN A 38 -13.16 10.21 -17.98
C GLN A 38 -12.03 11.25 -17.98
N PRO A 39 -11.03 11.11 -17.07
CA PRO A 39 -9.84 11.95 -17.10
C PRO A 39 -9.04 11.74 -18.37
N ALA A 40 -8.34 12.77 -18.83
CA ALA A 40 -7.51 12.70 -20.04
C ALA A 40 -6.42 11.61 -19.94
N SER A 41 -5.89 11.38 -18.73
CA SER A 41 -4.90 10.33 -18.45
C SER A 41 -5.42 8.91 -18.69
N MET A 42 -6.74 8.73 -18.75
CA MET A 42 -7.37 7.41 -19.00
C MET A 42 -7.86 7.25 -20.44
N SER A 43 -7.55 8.16 -21.36
CA SER A 43 -8.03 8.13 -22.74
C SER A 43 -7.67 6.84 -23.49
N GLY A 44 -6.55 6.21 -23.14
CA GLY A 44 -6.10 4.95 -23.72
C GLY A 44 -6.65 3.67 -23.06
N TYR A 45 -7.44 3.79 -22.00
CA TYR A 45 -7.98 2.60 -21.32
C TYR A 45 -9.22 2.06 -22.02
N GLN A 46 -9.33 0.72 -22.04
CA GLN A 46 -10.52 0.06 -22.58
C GLN A 46 -11.70 0.17 -21.60
N THR A 47 -12.92 0.01 -22.14
CA THR A 47 -14.14 -0.10 -21.33
C THR A 47 -14.09 -1.33 -20.43
N GLY A 48 -14.46 -1.17 -19.18
CA GLY A 48 -14.43 -2.23 -18.17
C GLY A 48 -13.80 -1.78 -16.88
N ARG A 49 -13.32 -2.74 -16.09
CA ARG A 49 -12.61 -2.46 -14.84
C ARG A 49 -11.29 -1.78 -15.13
N VAL A 50 -11.06 -0.65 -14.48
CA VAL A 50 -9.76 0.04 -14.49
C VAL A 50 -9.08 -0.11 -13.13
N PRO A 51 -7.75 -0.02 -13.07
CA PRO A 51 -7.02 0.01 -11.82
C PRO A 51 -7.56 1.10 -10.89
N ASP A 52 -7.46 0.90 -9.59
CA ASP A 52 -7.75 1.95 -8.63
C ASP A 52 -6.85 3.16 -8.93
N ALA A 53 -7.30 4.38 -8.58
CA ALA A 53 -6.56 5.59 -8.88
C ALA A 53 -5.12 5.45 -8.37
N ARG A 54 -4.16 5.48 -9.28
CA ARG A 54 -2.75 5.60 -8.90
C ARG A 54 -2.56 6.99 -8.30
N GLN A 55 -1.79 7.03 -7.24
CA GLN A 55 -1.37 8.29 -6.67
C GLN A 55 -0.34 8.94 -7.61
N PRO A 56 -0.57 10.16 -8.14
CA PRO A 56 0.36 10.80 -9.09
C PRO A 56 1.78 10.92 -8.53
N LEU A 57 1.89 11.11 -7.20
CA LEU A 57 3.18 11.21 -6.53
C LEU A 57 3.99 9.91 -6.58
N ALA A 58 3.34 8.76 -6.79
CA ALA A 58 4.02 7.47 -6.94
C ALA A 58 4.88 7.39 -8.22
N GLU A 59 4.52 8.16 -9.24
CA GLU A 59 5.21 8.16 -10.53
C GLU A 59 6.25 9.29 -10.64
N ASN A 60 6.39 10.10 -9.58
CA ASN A 60 7.36 11.19 -9.56
C ASN A 60 8.74 10.69 -9.16
N GLU A 61 9.65 10.57 -10.12
CA GLU A 61 11.02 10.12 -9.93
C GLU A 61 11.80 10.97 -8.93
N GLN A 62 11.50 12.26 -8.84
CA GLN A 62 12.18 13.16 -7.90
C GLN A 62 11.80 12.90 -6.44
N LEU A 63 10.64 12.25 -6.20
CA LEU A 63 10.20 11.85 -4.86
C LEU A 63 10.67 10.45 -4.48
N ARG A 64 11.26 9.69 -5.40
CA ARG A 64 11.70 8.31 -5.14
C ARG A 64 12.65 8.22 -3.95
N THR A 65 13.62 9.13 -3.86
CA THR A 65 14.57 9.19 -2.74
C THR A 65 13.88 9.47 -1.41
N PHE A 66 12.84 10.28 -1.40
CA PHE A 66 12.03 10.53 -0.21
C PHE A 66 11.31 9.25 0.26
N PHE A 67 10.63 8.57 -0.65
CA PHE A 67 9.88 7.37 -0.29
C PHE A 67 10.77 6.21 0.19
N LEU A 68 12.01 6.16 -0.30
CA LEU A 68 12.99 5.13 0.07
C LEU A 68 13.88 5.53 1.25
N ASN A 69 13.67 6.71 1.82
CA ASN A 69 14.42 7.14 2.99
C ASN A 69 14.05 6.31 4.22
N GLU A 70 15.05 5.84 4.97
CA GLU A 70 14.85 4.97 6.13
C GLU A 70 13.97 5.61 7.22
N ASP A 71 14.13 6.91 7.45
CA ASP A 71 13.34 7.62 8.46
C ASP A 71 11.87 7.75 8.03
N VAL A 72 11.62 7.94 6.73
CA VAL A 72 10.26 7.95 6.16
C VAL A 72 9.63 6.56 6.30
N ILE A 73 10.36 5.50 5.94
CA ILE A 73 9.87 4.12 6.09
C ILE A 73 9.59 3.81 7.56
N ARG A 74 10.49 4.23 8.46
CA ARG A 74 10.31 4.05 9.90
C ARG A 74 9.08 4.78 10.43
N ALA A 75 8.84 6.01 9.97
CA ALA A 75 7.70 6.83 10.38
C ALA A 75 6.34 6.22 10.00
N VAL A 76 6.28 5.40 8.95
CA VAL A 76 5.04 4.70 8.54
C VAL A 76 4.90 3.28 9.10
N GLY A 77 5.83 2.84 9.97
CA GLY A 77 5.76 1.53 10.62
C GLY A 77 6.88 0.56 10.22
N GLY A 78 7.83 0.97 9.40
CA GLY A 78 9.00 0.18 9.00
C GLY A 78 8.68 -1.00 8.09
N ILE A 79 9.66 -1.87 7.90
CA ILE A 79 9.52 -3.06 7.05
C ILE A 79 8.42 -4.01 7.56
N ARG A 80 8.27 -4.16 8.88
CA ARG A 80 7.19 -4.98 9.45
C ARG A 80 5.80 -4.43 9.10
N GLY A 81 5.66 -3.10 9.08
CA GLY A 81 4.44 -2.44 8.63
C GLY A 81 4.16 -2.69 7.16
N LEU A 82 5.19 -2.65 6.31
CA LEU A 82 5.10 -2.98 4.90
C LEU A 82 4.65 -4.44 4.70
N ASP A 83 5.24 -5.39 5.41
CA ASP A 83 4.88 -6.81 5.31
C ASP A 83 3.42 -7.04 5.66
N TYR A 84 2.97 -6.45 6.77
CA TYR A 84 1.57 -6.50 7.17
C TYR A 84 0.65 -5.87 6.13
N TRP A 85 1.02 -4.71 5.60
CA TRP A 85 0.26 -4.02 4.57
C TRP A 85 0.13 -4.85 3.28
N LEU A 86 1.22 -5.48 2.84
CA LEU A 86 1.22 -6.36 1.66
C LEU A 86 0.26 -7.53 1.82
N LEU A 87 0.27 -8.19 2.98
CA LEU A 87 -0.59 -9.34 3.24
C LEU A 87 -2.07 -8.98 3.32
N HIS A 88 -2.40 -7.80 3.85
CA HIS A 88 -3.79 -7.44 4.16
C HIS A 88 -4.40 -6.42 3.20
N TYR A 89 -3.59 -5.55 2.61
CA TYR A 89 -4.04 -4.43 1.76
C TYR A 89 -3.42 -4.43 0.36
N GLY A 90 -2.32 -5.13 0.14
CA GLY A 90 -1.56 -5.17 -1.11
C GLY A 90 -2.23 -5.92 -2.28
N GLY A 91 -3.54 -6.16 -2.19
CA GLY A 91 -4.32 -6.77 -3.28
C GLY A 91 -4.47 -8.29 -3.20
N GLY A 92 -3.82 -8.97 -2.25
CA GLY A 92 -4.03 -10.39 -1.93
C GLY A 92 -3.67 -11.38 -3.05
N LYS A 93 -2.90 -10.95 -4.05
CA LYS A 93 -2.45 -11.78 -5.18
C LYS A 93 -0.94 -11.79 -5.28
N CYS A 94 -0.39 -12.91 -5.73
CA CYS A 94 1.03 -13.02 -6.05
C CYS A 94 1.43 -11.96 -7.07
N GLN A 95 2.48 -11.22 -6.79
CA GLN A 95 2.97 -10.13 -7.64
C GLN A 95 3.87 -10.62 -8.78
N ASN A 96 4.28 -11.90 -8.76
CA ASN A 96 4.97 -12.50 -9.87
C ASN A 96 3.97 -12.86 -10.98
N THR A 97 4.21 -12.41 -12.19
CA THR A 97 3.27 -12.50 -13.33
C THR A 97 3.55 -13.68 -14.24
N HIS A 98 4.32 -14.68 -13.81
CA HIS A 98 4.59 -15.86 -14.63
C HIS A 98 3.46 -16.88 -14.51
N GLY A 99 2.91 -17.35 -15.61
CA GLY A 99 1.97 -18.47 -15.68
C GLY A 99 0.64 -18.27 -14.93
N ASP A 100 -0.25 -19.25 -15.07
CA ASP A 100 -1.58 -19.21 -14.45
C ASP A 100 -1.64 -19.95 -13.10
N TYR A 101 -0.54 -20.59 -12.69
CA TYR A 101 -0.52 -21.45 -11.50
C TYR A 101 0.17 -20.75 -10.33
N HIS A 102 -0.64 -20.39 -9.34
CA HIS A 102 -0.18 -19.82 -8.07
C HIS A 102 -0.81 -20.57 -6.90
N TYR A 103 -0.05 -20.72 -5.82
CA TYR A 103 -0.60 -21.25 -4.57
C TYR A 103 -1.52 -20.22 -3.90
N HIS A 104 -2.44 -20.71 -3.09
CA HIS A 104 -3.35 -19.84 -2.33
C HIS A 104 -2.68 -19.19 -1.12
N GLU A 105 -1.61 -19.79 -0.61
CA GLU A 105 -0.87 -19.26 0.54
C GLU A 105 0.09 -18.18 0.07
N MET A 106 -0.09 -16.97 0.61
CA MET A 106 0.75 -15.82 0.33
C MET A 106 1.79 -15.64 1.41
N THR A 107 2.99 -15.30 1.00
CA THR A 107 4.14 -14.98 1.84
C THR A 107 4.76 -13.67 1.40
N VAL A 108 5.57 -13.07 2.26
CA VAL A 108 6.31 -11.85 1.95
C VAL A 108 7.78 -12.19 1.83
N MET A 109 8.35 -11.91 0.66
CA MET A 109 9.77 -12.01 0.39
C MET A 109 10.41 -10.64 0.58
N HIS A 110 11.43 -10.57 1.45
CA HIS A 110 12.22 -9.36 1.61
C HIS A 110 13.21 -9.23 0.45
N HIS A 111 13.19 -8.09 -0.22
CA HIS A 111 14.08 -7.76 -1.31
C HIS A 111 14.34 -6.25 -1.29
N GLU A 112 15.60 -5.84 -1.22
CA GLU A 112 15.93 -4.41 -1.21
C GLU A 112 15.33 -3.68 -2.43
N PRO A 113 14.70 -2.50 -2.21
CA PRO A 113 14.65 -1.71 -0.97
C PRO A 113 13.44 -1.99 -0.05
N GLY A 114 12.72 -3.08 -0.21
CA GLY A 114 11.51 -3.34 0.57
C GLY A 114 11.11 -4.81 0.62
N SER A 115 9.85 -5.10 0.28
CA SER A 115 9.26 -6.45 0.31
C SER A 115 8.32 -6.68 -0.86
N ILE A 116 8.11 -7.94 -1.22
CA ILE A 116 7.28 -8.38 -2.35
C ILE A 116 6.30 -9.44 -1.84
N LEU A 117 5.03 -9.36 -2.26
CA LEU A 117 4.01 -10.37 -1.95
C LEU A 117 4.03 -11.47 -3.00
N LEU A 118 4.34 -12.68 -2.59
CA LEU A 118 4.44 -13.85 -3.46
C LEU A 118 3.61 -15.01 -2.92
N CYS A 119 3.24 -15.95 -3.78
CA CYS A 119 2.78 -17.25 -3.32
C CYS A 119 3.97 -18.13 -2.93
N GLY A 120 3.75 -19.16 -2.13
CA GLY A 120 4.83 -20.03 -1.64
C GLY A 120 5.67 -20.68 -2.74
N TYR A 121 5.09 -20.94 -3.91
CA TYR A 121 5.84 -21.45 -5.08
C TYR A 121 6.81 -20.39 -5.62
N CYS A 122 6.31 -19.18 -5.90
CA CYS A 122 7.13 -18.10 -6.43
C CYS A 122 8.19 -17.61 -5.44
N ASP A 123 7.88 -17.62 -4.14
CA ASP A 123 8.86 -17.30 -3.11
C ASP A 123 10.04 -18.27 -3.11
N ASN A 124 9.78 -19.57 -3.22
CA ASN A 124 10.84 -20.57 -3.31
C ASN A 124 11.68 -20.43 -4.59
N GLU A 125 11.07 -20.01 -5.69
CA GLU A 125 11.76 -19.85 -6.97
C GLU A 125 12.60 -18.58 -7.04
N LEU A 126 12.16 -17.50 -6.40
CA LEU A 126 12.76 -16.17 -6.52
C LEU A 126 13.60 -15.76 -5.30
N ARG A 127 13.58 -16.51 -4.21
CA ARG A 127 14.21 -16.17 -2.93
C ARG A 127 15.69 -15.78 -3.03
N ASP A 128 16.42 -16.47 -3.89
CA ASP A 128 17.86 -16.26 -4.07
C ASP A 128 18.18 -15.42 -5.31
N GLN A 129 17.16 -14.84 -5.95
CA GLN A 129 17.34 -14.02 -7.14
C GLN A 129 17.35 -12.53 -6.76
N HIS A 130 18.39 -11.83 -7.25
CA HIS A 130 18.54 -10.39 -7.07
C HIS A 130 18.49 -9.70 -8.45
N THR A 131 17.29 -9.55 -9.00
CA THR A 131 17.08 -8.92 -10.29
C THR A 131 16.58 -7.49 -10.14
N GLU A 132 16.89 -6.64 -11.11
CA GLU A 132 16.40 -5.26 -11.17
C GLU A 132 14.87 -5.20 -11.18
N ALA A 133 14.22 -6.16 -11.83
CA ALA A 133 12.76 -6.25 -11.88
C ALA A 133 12.14 -6.50 -10.48
N LEU A 134 12.79 -7.32 -9.65
CA LEU A 134 12.36 -7.55 -8.27
C LEU A 134 12.62 -6.32 -7.39
N ALA A 135 13.78 -5.67 -7.56
CA ALA A 135 14.08 -4.44 -6.85
C ALA A 135 13.08 -3.32 -7.18
N GLU A 136 12.71 -3.18 -8.44
CA GLU A 136 11.71 -2.20 -8.87
C GLU A 136 10.30 -2.54 -8.35
N LEU A 137 9.96 -3.82 -8.26
CA LEU A 137 8.71 -4.26 -7.66
C LEU A 137 8.66 -3.96 -6.15
N ALA A 138 9.75 -4.26 -5.43
CA ALA A 138 9.90 -3.94 -4.02
C ALA A 138 9.83 -2.42 -3.78
N CYS A 139 10.49 -1.63 -4.61
CA CYS A 139 10.44 -0.16 -4.57
C CYS A 139 9.00 0.36 -4.73
N ARG A 140 8.27 -0.13 -5.72
CA ARG A 140 6.85 0.25 -5.94
C ARG A 140 5.97 -0.09 -4.73
N ASN A 141 6.24 -1.20 -4.07
CA ASN A 141 5.51 -1.60 -2.86
C ASN A 141 5.79 -0.64 -1.70
N VAL A 142 7.05 -0.23 -1.51
CA VAL A 142 7.41 0.78 -0.49
C VAL A 142 6.69 2.10 -0.77
N ILE A 143 6.75 2.59 -2.00
CA ILE A 143 6.10 3.86 -2.39
C ILE A 143 4.59 3.78 -2.14
N ALA A 144 3.95 2.70 -2.56
CA ALA A 144 2.51 2.50 -2.36
C ALA A 144 2.14 2.42 -0.87
N PHE A 145 2.94 1.73 -0.07
CA PHE A 145 2.76 1.63 1.38
C PHE A 145 2.89 2.99 2.07
N VAL A 146 3.93 3.76 1.74
CA VAL A 146 4.14 5.10 2.31
C VAL A 146 2.95 6.01 1.96
N LEU A 147 2.54 6.05 0.69
CA LEU A 147 1.41 6.88 0.26
C LEU A 147 0.10 6.47 0.91
N ASP A 148 -0.18 5.17 1.03
CA ASP A 148 -1.39 4.70 1.70
C ASP A 148 -1.38 5.05 3.20
N SER A 149 -0.23 4.94 3.85
CA SER A 149 -0.04 5.33 5.26
C SER A 149 -0.22 6.84 5.46
N VAL A 150 0.35 7.66 4.57
CA VAL A 150 0.15 9.12 4.56
C VAL A 150 -1.33 9.46 4.43
N ARG A 151 -2.01 8.83 3.47
CA ARG A 151 -3.44 9.03 3.23
C ARG A 151 -4.28 8.71 4.48
N ILE A 152 -4.02 7.58 5.12
CA ILE A 152 -4.72 7.16 6.34
C ILE A 152 -4.43 8.15 7.49
N SER A 153 -3.16 8.53 7.66
CA SER A 153 -2.73 9.48 8.69
C SER A 153 -3.41 10.85 8.57
N LEU A 154 -3.69 11.27 7.35
CA LEU A 154 -4.39 12.52 7.06
C LEU A 154 -5.91 12.37 7.06
N GLY A 155 -6.45 11.17 7.34
CA GLY A 155 -7.89 10.90 7.35
C GLY A 155 -8.54 11.02 5.98
N MET A 156 -7.80 10.78 4.90
CA MET A 156 -8.27 10.96 3.53
C MET A 156 -8.97 9.71 2.98
N ASP A 157 -9.95 9.91 2.12
CA ASP A 157 -10.64 8.81 1.43
C ASP A 157 -9.68 8.04 0.49
N LYS A 158 -9.95 6.74 0.30
CA LYS A 158 -9.18 5.86 -0.62
C LYS A 158 -9.18 6.31 -2.07
N ALA A 159 -10.21 7.03 -2.51
CA ALA A 159 -10.33 7.53 -3.87
C ALA A 159 -9.63 8.87 -4.09
N ARG A 160 -9.12 9.50 -3.04
CA ARG A 160 -8.51 10.81 -3.13
C ARG A 160 -7.01 10.70 -3.42
N GLU A 161 -6.55 11.51 -4.34
CA GLU A 161 -5.13 11.71 -4.63
C GLU A 161 -4.49 12.61 -3.57
N ILE A 162 -3.27 12.29 -3.19
CA ILE A 162 -2.47 13.11 -2.28
C ILE A 162 -1.77 14.18 -3.09
N SER A 163 -1.91 15.44 -2.69
CA SER A 163 -1.14 16.55 -3.25
C SER A 163 0.25 16.63 -2.63
N LEU A 164 1.17 17.29 -3.30
CA LEU A 164 2.52 17.51 -2.81
C LEU A 164 2.52 18.32 -1.49
N ALA A 165 1.60 19.27 -1.35
CA ALA A 165 1.44 20.05 -0.12
C ALA A 165 0.99 19.17 1.07
N GLU A 166 0.09 18.21 0.83
CA GLU A 166 -0.36 17.28 1.87
C GLU A 166 0.74 16.29 2.26
N LEU A 167 1.53 15.80 1.29
CA LEU A 167 2.71 15.00 1.56
C LEU A 167 3.72 15.76 2.42
N SER A 168 4.00 17.02 2.05
CA SER A 168 4.92 17.88 2.79
C SER A 168 4.41 18.15 4.21
N TRP A 169 3.12 18.40 4.38
CA TRP A 169 2.50 18.55 5.69
C TRP A 169 2.65 17.29 6.56
N TRP A 170 2.41 16.12 5.95
CA TRP A 170 2.63 14.86 6.66
C TRP A 170 4.10 14.69 7.07
N ALA A 171 5.04 14.98 6.17
CA ALA A 171 6.47 14.86 6.48
C ALA A 171 6.89 15.74 7.66
N VAL A 172 6.31 16.93 7.77
CA VAL A 172 6.49 17.82 8.92
C VAL A 172 5.98 17.17 10.20
N ARG A 173 4.74 16.67 10.18
CA ARG A 173 4.13 16.02 11.35
C ARG A 173 4.87 14.76 11.78
N ALA A 174 5.42 14.04 10.83
CA ALA A 174 6.18 12.82 11.07
C ALA A 174 7.63 13.09 11.48
N GLY A 175 8.09 14.35 11.47
CA GLY A 175 9.46 14.73 11.81
C GLY A 175 10.50 14.31 10.77
N VAL A 176 10.08 14.07 9.50
CA VAL A 176 10.95 13.62 8.40
C VAL A 176 11.13 14.70 7.32
N THR A 177 11.04 15.96 7.73
CA THR A 177 11.13 17.12 6.81
C THR A 177 12.45 17.16 6.04
N GLU A 178 13.54 16.73 6.67
CA GLU A 178 14.88 16.73 6.05
C GLU A 178 14.98 15.74 4.85
N ALA A 179 14.13 14.72 4.82
CA ALA A 179 14.07 13.79 3.72
C ALA A 179 13.35 14.38 2.49
N LEU A 180 12.56 15.46 2.65
CA LEU A 180 11.84 16.09 1.55
C LEU A 180 12.81 16.71 0.55
N PRO A 181 12.65 16.44 -0.76
CA PRO A 181 13.38 17.17 -1.78
C PRO A 181 13.05 18.66 -1.76
N GLU A 182 14.04 19.50 -2.03
CA GLU A 182 13.91 20.96 -2.02
C GLU A 182 12.76 21.47 -2.88
N PHE A 183 12.58 20.88 -4.09
CA PHE A 183 11.49 21.28 -4.98
C PHE A 183 10.11 21.06 -4.34
N ALA A 184 9.94 19.98 -3.58
CA ALA A 184 8.67 19.66 -2.95
C ALA A 184 8.33 20.65 -1.83
N ALA A 185 9.32 21.03 -1.04
CA ALA A 185 9.14 22.07 0.00
C ALA A 185 8.86 23.44 -0.63
N ARG A 186 9.55 23.80 -1.72
CA ARG A 186 9.34 25.06 -2.45
C ARG A 186 7.93 25.14 -3.03
N GLU A 187 7.49 24.08 -3.70
CA GLU A 187 6.14 24.02 -4.28
C GLU A 187 5.07 24.06 -3.19
N ALA A 188 5.24 23.32 -2.09
CA ALA A 188 4.31 23.34 -0.96
C ALA A 188 4.17 24.73 -0.34
N LEU A 189 5.27 25.49 -0.26
CA LEU A 189 5.31 26.86 0.26
C LEU A 189 4.96 27.91 -0.80
N ARG A 190 4.75 27.52 -2.06
CA ARG A 190 4.56 28.41 -3.21
C ARG A 190 5.66 29.46 -3.34
N LEU A 191 6.90 29.06 -3.08
CA LEU A 191 8.05 29.93 -3.27
C LEU A 191 8.33 30.09 -4.76
N PRO A 192 8.79 31.27 -5.20
CA PRO A 192 9.17 31.47 -6.60
C PRO A 192 10.32 30.55 -6.98
N GLU A 193 10.38 30.20 -8.27
CA GLU A 193 11.53 29.48 -8.79
C GLU A 193 12.81 30.31 -8.58
N ASP A 194 13.90 29.62 -8.24
CA ASP A 194 15.20 30.30 -8.14
C ASP A 194 15.58 30.85 -9.49
N SER A 195 15.73 32.16 -9.59
CA SER A 195 16.25 32.81 -10.79
C SER A 195 17.69 32.36 -11.00
N LYS A 196 17.89 31.37 -11.87
CA LYS A 196 19.21 30.85 -12.23
C LYS A 196 20.10 31.82 -13.02
N ILE A 197 19.65 33.06 -13.20
CA ILE A 197 20.32 34.05 -14.02
C ILE A 197 20.66 35.25 -13.15
N GLY A 198 21.86 35.23 -12.60
CA GLY A 198 22.48 36.36 -11.90
C GLY A 198 23.99 36.34 -12.09
N ARG A 199 24.66 37.45 -11.83
CA ARG A 199 26.11 37.46 -11.72
C ARG A 199 26.50 36.64 -10.48
N GLU A 200 27.63 35.94 -10.56
CA GLU A 200 28.15 35.10 -9.46
C GLU A 200 28.30 35.91 -8.14
N SER A 201 28.52 37.23 -8.25
CA SER A 201 28.56 38.18 -7.13
C SER A 201 27.22 38.40 -6.42
N ASP A 202 26.12 38.06 -7.07
CA ASP A 202 24.76 38.33 -6.60
C ASP A 202 24.12 37.07 -5.99
N ILE A 203 24.85 35.96 -5.98
CA ILE A 203 24.41 34.72 -5.38
C ILE A 203 24.50 34.84 -3.87
N THR A 204 23.40 35.17 -3.23
CA THR A 204 23.23 35.03 -1.80
C THR A 204 22.81 33.57 -1.50
N PRO A 205 23.43 32.89 -0.49
CA PRO A 205 22.99 31.58 -0.10
C PRO A 205 21.52 31.66 0.35
N GLY A 206 20.63 31.05 -0.44
CA GLY A 206 19.22 30.98 -0.08
C GLY A 206 19.03 30.08 1.13
N ILE A 207 18.08 30.41 1.99
CA ILE A 207 17.66 29.50 3.07
C ILE A 207 16.92 28.33 2.39
N PRO A 208 17.29 27.05 2.67
CA PRO A 208 16.57 25.91 2.13
C PRO A 208 15.08 25.97 2.45
N ALA A 209 14.23 25.65 1.49
CA ALA A 209 12.77 25.69 1.68
C ALA A 209 12.31 24.72 2.77
N THR A 210 13.02 23.60 2.96
CA THR A 210 12.82 22.65 4.05
C THR A 210 13.02 23.29 5.42
N SER A 211 14.02 24.17 5.59
CA SER A 211 14.25 24.91 6.83
C SER A 211 13.14 25.94 7.08
N ILE A 212 12.66 26.63 6.06
CA ILE A 212 11.52 27.55 6.17
C ILE A 212 10.25 26.78 6.57
N LEU A 213 10.06 25.59 6.00
CA LEU A 213 8.93 24.74 6.36
C LEU A 213 9.01 24.30 7.83
N ALA A 214 10.16 23.84 8.28
CA ALA A 214 10.41 23.43 9.67
C ALA A 214 10.19 24.59 10.65
N GLU A 215 10.69 25.79 10.34
CA GLU A 215 10.50 26.99 11.17
C GLU A 215 9.03 27.39 11.30
N LYS A 216 8.30 27.41 10.17
CA LYS A 216 6.86 27.74 10.19
C LYS A 216 6.04 26.78 11.02
N VAL A 217 6.45 25.53 11.11
CA VAL A 217 5.73 24.49 11.84
C VAL A 217 6.14 24.43 13.32
N ALA A 218 7.36 24.85 13.66
CA ALA A 218 7.80 24.92 15.06
C ALA A 218 6.88 25.78 15.96
N THR A 219 6.11 26.68 15.35
CA THR A 219 5.12 27.53 16.04
C THR A 219 3.72 26.93 16.11
N VAL A 220 3.49 25.82 15.42
CA VAL A 220 2.19 25.14 15.37
C VAL A 220 2.21 23.99 16.36
N ASP A 221 1.28 23.98 17.31
CA ASP A 221 1.07 22.82 18.18
C ASP A 221 0.45 21.69 17.35
N VAL A 222 1.30 20.79 16.89
CA VAL A 222 0.91 19.62 16.12
C VAL A 222 0.59 18.52 17.11
N PRO A 223 -0.68 18.08 17.22
CA PRO A 223 -1.02 16.99 18.11
C PRO A 223 -0.26 15.73 17.69
N ASP A 224 0.28 15.03 18.67
CA ASP A 224 1.06 13.80 18.47
C ASP A 224 0.15 12.62 18.06
N ILE A 225 -0.45 12.77 16.88
CA ILE A 225 -1.33 11.74 16.27
C ILE A 225 -0.50 10.60 15.66
N MET A 226 0.82 10.85 15.53
CA MET A 226 1.75 9.88 14.91
C MET A 226 2.42 8.95 15.93
N ALA A 227 2.12 9.12 17.23
CA ALA A 227 2.69 8.30 18.30
C ALA A 227 2.24 6.83 18.23
N GLU A 228 1.11 6.56 17.57
CA GLU A 228 0.71 5.19 17.26
C GLU A 228 1.10 4.87 15.83
N PRO A 229 1.94 3.86 15.57
CA PRO A 229 2.18 3.39 14.22
C PRO A 229 0.82 3.01 13.62
N LEU A 230 0.52 3.53 12.43
CA LEU A 230 -0.73 3.31 11.70
C LEU A 230 -1.01 1.83 11.44
N VAL A 231 0.04 1.06 11.40
CA VAL A 231 0.04 -0.38 11.49
C VAL A 231 0.56 -0.70 12.89
N GLY A 232 -0.25 -0.47 13.91
CA GLY A 232 -0.01 -1.09 15.17
C GLY A 232 0.01 -2.59 14.91
N VAL A 233 1.16 -3.22 15.08
CA VAL A 233 1.16 -4.63 15.40
C VAL A 233 0.41 -4.67 16.72
N LEU A 234 -0.91 -4.81 16.64
CA LEU A 234 -1.68 -5.35 17.73
C LEU A 234 -1.02 -6.70 17.95
N ALA A 235 -0.05 -6.71 18.88
CA ALA A 235 0.42 -7.96 19.42
C ALA A 235 -0.85 -8.61 19.92
N ASP A 236 -1.38 -9.53 19.12
CA ASP A 236 -2.57 -10.24 19.50
C ASP A 236 -2.20 -10.96 20.81
N PRO A 237 -2.80 -10.59 21.94
CA PRO A 237 -2.52 -11.26 23.20
C PRO A 237 -2.99 -12.73 23.16
N ALA A 238 -3.74 -13.10 22.10
CA ALA A 238 -4.19 -14.45 21.92
C ALA A 238 -3.08 -15.34 21.34
N PRO A 239 -2.85 -16.51 21.91
CA PRO A 239 -1.88 -17.46 21.36
C PRO A 239 -2.28 -17.87 19.93
N PRO A 240 -1.32 -18.34 19.10
CA PRO A 240 -1.52 -18.68 17.69
C PRO A 240 -2.74 -19.56 17.38
N GLN A 241 -3.29 -20.23 18.37
CA GLN A 241 -4.50 -21.07 18.28
C GLN A 241 -5.75 -20.27 17.87
N SER A 242 -5.82 -18.97 18.15
CA SER A 242 -6.97 -18.13 17.82
C SER A 242 -7.07 -17.84 16.31
N PHE A 243 -5.99 -17.98 15.54
CA PHE A 243 -5.97 -17.80 14.09
C PHE A 243 -6.39 -19.05 13.31
N MET A 244 -6.54 -20.19 13.95
CA MET A 244 -7.09 -21.35 13.25
C MET A 244 -8.58 -21.16 13.04
N ARG A 245 -9.01 -21.01 11.78
CA ARG A 245 -10.44 -20.97 11.39
C ARG A 245 -11.24 -22.16 11.91
N ARG A 246 -10.56 -23.22 12.30
CA ARG A 246 -11.09 -24.37 13.05
C ARG A 246 -10.03 -24.74 14.10
N PRO A 247 -10.20 -24.38 15.37
CA PRO A 247 -9.34 -24.87 16.40
C PRO A 247 -9.35 -26.40 16.34
N LYS A 248 -8.17 -27.00 16.24
CA LYS A 248 -8.06 -28.45 16.36
C LYS A 248 -8.72 -28.83 17.67
N ARG A 249 -9.67 -29.75 17.62
CA ARG A 249 -10.25 -30.29 18.82
C ARG A 249 -9.10 -30.76 19.70
N LEU A 250 -9.13 -30.40 20.98
CA LEU A 250 -8.20 -30.90 21.95
C LEU A 250 -8.13 -32.43 21.79
N ARG A 251 -6.94 -32.95 21.54
CA ARG A 251 -6.73 -34.35 21.38
C ARG A 251 -7.12 -34.99 22.71
N TRP A 252 -8.16 -35.83 22.67
CA TRP A 252 -8.52 -36.59 23.84
C TRP A 252 -7.44 -37.65 24.07
N GLU A 253 -6.76 -37.58 25.18
CA GLU A 253 -5.73 -38.54 25.57
C GLU A 253 -6.21 -39.25 26.84
N CYS A 254 -6.60 -40.50 26.70
CA CYS A 254 -6.88 -41.38 27.81
C CYS A 254 -5.79 -42.44 27.85
N ARG A 255 -4.93 -42.39 28.85
CA ARG A 255 -3.81 -43.31 29.03
C ARG A 255 -4.28 -44.76 29.16
N GLU A 256 -5.33 -44.98 29.93
CA GLU A 256 -5.94 -46.28 30.13
C GLU A 256 -6.47 -46.88 28.80
N TYR A 257 -7.08 -46.06 27.96
CA TYR A 257 -7.54 -46.47 26.65
C TYR A 257 -6.39 -46.83 25.71
N LEU A 258 -5.32 -46.02 25.69
CA LEU A 258 -4.14 -46.30 24.88
C LEU A 258 -3.43 -47.57 25.31
N ASP A 259 -3.36 -47.87 26.59
CA ASP A 259 -2.76 -49.09 27.09
C ASP A 259 -3.64 -50.30 26.81
N TRP A 260 -4.96 -50.16 26.88
CA TRP A 260 -5.89 -51.20 26.45
C TRP A 260 -5.78 -51.47 24.93
N VAL A 261 -5.71 -50.43 24.09
CA VAL A 261 -5.53 -50.60 22.62
C VAL A 261 -4.25 -51.35 22.28
N LYS A 262 -3.16 -51.15 23.01
CA LYS A 262 -1.90 -51.88 22.84
C LYS A 262 -2.00 -53.39 23.14
N THR A 263 -2.96 -53.78 23.93
CA THR A 263 -3.21 -55.20 24.26
C THR A 263 -4.14 -55.89 23.28
N GLN A 264 -4.76 -55.16 22.36
CA GLN A 264 -5.65 -55.72 21.35
C GLN A 264 -4.87 -56.23 20.16
N PRO A 265 -5.25 -57.39 19.56
CA PRO A 265 -4.65 -57.88 18.34
C PRO A 265 -4.95 -56.89 17.21
N CYS A 266 -4.00 -56.69 16.31
CA CYS A 266 -4.19 -55.87 15.13
C CYS A 266 -5.27 -56.49 14.24
N GLU A 267 -6.32 -55.72 13.89
CA GLU A 267 -7.40 -56.22 13.01
C GLU A 267 -6.91 -56.57 11.58
N CYS A 268 -5.78 -56.00 11.15
CA CYS A 268 -5.22 -56.24 9.82
C CYS A 268 -4.32 -57.50 9.76
N CYS A 269 -3.51 -57.75 10.83
CA CYS A 269 -2.54 -58.86 10.82
C CYS A 269 -2.79 -59.91 11.92
N GLN A 270 -3.74 -59.68 12.84
CA GLN A 270 -4.13 -60.55 13.95
C GLN A 270 -2.98 -60.98 14.88
N GLN A 271 -1.88 -60.20 14.89
CA GLN A 271 -0.76 -60.36 15.83
C GLN A 271 -0.83 -59.32 16.96
#